data_d4b56ffabab57cbb0071d83e73a8dbc6
#
_entry.id   d4b56ffabab57cbb0071d83e73a8dbc6
#
_cell.length_a   1.000
_cell.length_b   1.000
_cell.length_c   1.000
_cell.angle_alpha   90.00
_cell.angle_beta   90.00
_cell.angle_gamma   90.00
#
_symmetry.space_group_name_H-M   'P 1'
#
loop_
_entity.id
_entity.type
_entity.pdbx_description
1 polymer ?
#
loop_
_entity_poly.entity_id
_entity_poly.type
_entity_poly.pdbx_seq_one_letter_code
_entity_poly.pdbx_strand_id
1 'polypeptide(L)'
;MQSNLSSSPVILITGAARRIGAVIAQVFHEQGYTIVIHYNRSASAADKLCMQLNQQRKDSCLLVQSDLNDDSGLDKITDTVRSIGRLDVLVNNASSFYPTPLEDCNNDQWDDLINSNLKGPFFLSQKLAPMLTKSHGAIVNISDMHARQALQNHPIYSIAKAGNIAMTKSLAKELGPEVRINSVAPGAILWPEHELDDTDKQNSVLSKVPMGRLGTESDIAQTVYFLAVEATYMTGQTIAVDGGSSNSI
;
A
#
# COMPACT_ATOMS: atom_id res chain seq x y z
N MET A 1 -23.05 10.25 -22.14
CA MET A 1 -22.36 11.28 -21.33
C MET A 1 -20.99 10.68 -20.95
N GLN A 2 -19.92 11.01 -21.70
CA GLN A 2 -18.57 10.65 -21.29
C GLN A 2 -18.25 11.48 -20.05
N SER A 3 -18.06 10.80 -18.91
CA SER A 3 -17.76 11.43 -17.64
C SER A 3 -16.42 12.18 -17.72
N ASN A 4 -16.33 13.36 -17.09
CA ASN A 4 -15.12 14.20 -16.94
C ASN A 4 -13.97 13.52 -16.13
N LEU A 5 -13.97 12.20 -16.03
CA LEU A 5 -12.94 11.41 -15.32
C LEU A 5 -11.54 11.54 -15.95
N SER A 6 -11.45 11.93 -17.24
CA SER A 6 -10.16 11.99 -17.93
C SER A 6 -9.30 13.22 -17.64
N SER A 7 -9.80 14.25 -16.95
CA SER A 7 -9.05 15.48 -16.66
C SER A 7 -8.35 15.45 -15.29
N SER A 8 -8.92 14.77 -14.29
CA SER A 8 -8.32 14.65 -12.97
C SER A 8 -7.27 13.53 -12.93
N PRO A 9 -6.18 13.69 -12.17
CA PRO A 9 -5.25 12.61 -11.95
C PRO A 9 -5.93 11.43 -11.22
N VAL A 10 -5.48 10.21 -11.49
CA VAL A 10 -6.08 8.97 -10.99
C VAL A 10 -5.09 8.21 -10.13
N ILE A 11 -5.54 7.75 -8.97
CA ILE A 11 -4.78 6.86 -8.10
C ILE A 11 -5.53 5.55 -7.88
N LEU A 12 -4.81 4.42 -7.98
CA LEU A 12 -5.25 3.11 -7.54
C LEU A 12 -4.56 2.77 -6.20
N ILE A 13 -5.35 2.37 -5.21
CA ILE A 13 -4.83 1.97 -3.90
C ILE A 13 -5.35 0.56 -3.59
N THR A 14 -4.45 -0.40 -3.46
CA THR A 14 -4.83 -1.77 -3.06
C THR A 14 -5.10 -1.86 -1.56
N GLY A 15 -6.14 -2.61 -1.15
CA GLY A 15 -6.51 -2.73 0.26
C GLY A 15 -6.95 -1.42 0.91
N ALA A 16 -7.62 -0.53 0.16
CA ALA A 16 -7.89 0.84 0.58
C ALA A 16 -9.17 1.02 1.42
N ALA A 17 -9.88 -0.05 1.76
CA ALA A 17 -11.17 0.07 2.47
C ALA A 17 -11.04 0.56 3.93
N ARG A 18 -9.90 0.38 4.58
CA ARG A 18 -9.68 0.65 6.01
C ARG A 18 -8.25 1.11 6.30
N ARG A 19 -8.05 1.63 7.53
CA ARG A 19 -6.73 1.93 8.10
C ARG A 19 -5.89 2.82 7.16
N ILE A 20 -4.60 2.54 7.00
CA ILE A 20 -3.65 3.32 6.19
C ILE A 20 -4.18 3.59 4.78
N GLY A 21 -4.69 2.55 4.09
CA GLY A 21 -5.19 2.69 2.72
C GLY A 21 -6.36 3.66 2.59
N ALA A 22 -7.27 3.68 3.58
CA ALA A 22 -8.40 4.61 3.59
C ALA A 22 -7.95 6.07 3.80
N VAL A 23 -6.94 6.29 4.67
CA VAL A 23 -6.40 7.64 4.90
C VAL A 23 -5.60 8.12 3.69
N ILE A 24 -4.85 7.22 3.01
CA ILE A 24 -4.21 7.55 1.72
C ILE A 24 -5.27 8.01 0.70
N ALA A 25 -6.40 7.27 0.58
CA ALA A 25 -7.48 7.62 -0.33
C ALA A 25 -8.05 9.03 -0.03
N GLN A 26 -8.24 9.37 1.25
CA GLN A 26 -8.72 10.68 1.68
C GLN A 26 -7.73 11.79 1.34
N VAL A 27 -6.44 11.61 1.66
CA VAL A 27 -5.38 12.60 1.37
C VAL A 27 -5.32 12.90 -0.14
N PHE A 28 -5.30 11.88 -0.99
CA PHE A 28 -5.26 12.10 -2.44
C PHE A 28 -6.57 12.68 -2.99
N HIS A 29 -7.72 12.32 -2.40
CA HIS A 29 -9.01 12.88 -2.80
C HIS A 29 -9.08 14.39 -2.53
N GLU A 30 -8.59 14.84 -1.38
CA GLU A 30 -8.48 16.27 -1.02
C GLU A 30 -7.59 17.05 -2.00
N GLN A 31 -6.60 16.37 -2.60
CA GLN A 31 -5.71 16.92 -3.63
C GLN A 31 -6.27 16.81 -5.06
N GLY A 32 -7.54 16.46 -5.21
CA GLY A 32 -8.23 16.47 -6.50
C GLY A 32 -8.12 15.17 -7.32
N TYR A 33 -7.51 14.11 -6.79
CA TYR A 33 -7.40 12.83 -7.48
C TYR A 33 -8.74 12.09 -7.56
N THR A 34 -8.98 11.40 -8.66
CA THR A 34 -9.99 10.34 -8.72
C THR A 34 -9.41 9.08 -8.08
N ILE A 35 -10.15 8.49 -7.16
CA ILE A 35 -9.71 7.38 -6.32
C ILE A 35 -10.28 6.06 -6.84
N VAL A 36 -9.42 5.08 -7.09
CA VAL A 36 -9.83 3.69 -7.31
C VAL A 36 -9.47 2.90 -6.05
N ILE A 37 -10.50 2.53 -5.29
CA ILE A 37 -10.40 1.73 -4.08
C ILE A 37 -10.46 0.25 -4.47
N HIS A 38 -9.35 -0.47 -4.33
CA HIS A 38 -9.39 -1.92 -4.38
C HIS A 38 -9.59 -2.51 -2.98
N TYR A 39 -10.41 -3.55 -2.89
CA TYR A 39 -10.62 -4.34 -1.68
C TYR A 39 -10.89 -5.82 -2.02
N ASN A 40 -10.63 -6.73 -1.08
CA ASN A 40 -10.99 -8.16 -1.21
C ASN A 40 -12.28 -8.45 -0.43
N ARG A 41 -12.25 -8.40 0.91
CA ARG A 41 -13.35 -8.84 1.80
C ARG A 41 -14.11 -7.70 2.48
N SER A 42 -13.60 -6.49 2.47
CA SER A 42 -14.11 -5.36 3.26
C SER A 42 -15.13 -4.50 2.49
N ALA A 43 -16.15 -5.13 1.86
CA ALA A 43 -17.13 -4.45 1.00
C ALA A 43 -17.83 -3.27 1.69
N SER A 44 -18.43 -3.49 2.87
CA SER A 44 -19.18 -2.45 3.61
C SER A 44 -18.31 -1.22 3.94
N ALA A 45 -17.04 -1.43 4.29
CA ALA A 45 -16.12 -0.32 4.58
C ALA A 45 -15.72 0.42 3.30
N ALA A 46 -15.48 -0.31 2.21
CA ALA A 46 -15.17 0.25 0.90
C ALA A 46 -16.33 1.09 0.36
N ASP A 47 -17.56 0.55 0.43
CA ASP A 47 -18.78 1.26 0.02
C ASP A 47 -18.97 2.57 0.81
N LYS A 48 -18.83 2.51 2.14
CA LYS A 48 -18.95 3.67 3.01
C LYS A 48 -17.94 4.76 2.64
N LEU A 49 -16.67 4.39 2.47
CA LEU A 49 -15.61 5.34 2.11
C LEU A 49 -15.87 5.94 0.72
N CYS A 50 -16.18 5.11 -0.27
CA CYS A 50 -16.46 5.57 -1.63
C CYS A 50 -17.68 6.52 -1.67
N MET A 51 -18.75 6.20 -0.95
CA MET A 51 -19.91 7.10 -0.82
C MET A 51 -19.52 8.44 -0.20
N GLN A 52 -18.73 8.46 0.87
CA GLN A 52 -18.25 9.69 1.50
C GLN A 52 -17.44 10.56 0.53
N LEU A 53 -16.51 9.97 -0.21
CA LEU A 53 -15.70 10.68 -1.20
C LEU A 53 -16.56 11.23 -2.35
N ASN A 54 -17.52 10.44 -2.85
CA ASN A 54 -18.42 10.86 -3.90
C ASN A 54 -19.45 11.93 -3.45
N GLN A 55 -19.80 12.01 -2.16
CA GLN A 55 -20.57 13.10 -1.60
C GLN A 55 -19.81 14.43 -1.60
N GLN A 56 -18.49 14.38 -1.35
CA GLN A 56 -17.65 15.57 -1.37
C GLN A 56 -17.35 16.04 -2.80
N ARG A 57 -17.14 15.13 -3.72
CA ARG A 57 -16.90 15.39 -5.13
C ARG A 57 -17.50 14.26 -5.98
N LYS A 58 -18.53 14.61 -6.75
CA LYS A 58 -19.27 13.65 -7.56
C LYS A 58 -18.37 12.87 -8.52
N ASP A 59 -18.60 11.57 -8.64
CA ASP A 59 -17.92 10.65 -9.56
C ASP A 59 -16.37 10.62 -9.38
N SER A 60 -15.88 10.87 -8.16
CA SER A 60 -14.46 10.95 -7.84
C SER A 60 -13.89 9.70 -7.17
N CYS A 61 -14.74 8.70 -6.91
CA CYS A 61 -14.32 7.43 -6.31
C CYS A 61 -15.01 6.25 -6.97
N LEU A 62 -14.23 5.24 -7.33
CA LEU A 62 -14.68 3.97 -7.89
C LEU A 62 -14.19 2.81 -7.02
N LEU A 63 -14.94 1.71 -7.07
CA LEU A 63 -14.61 0.48 -6.34
C LEU A 63 -14.23 -0.65 -7.30
N VAL A 64 -13.26 -1.44 -6.89
CA VAL A 64 -12.95 -2.73 -7.52
C VAL A 64 -12.72 -3.78 -6.46
N GLN A 65 -13.53 -4.84 -6.48
CA GLN A 65 -13.37 -6.00 -5.60
C GLN A 65 -12.64 -7.10 -6.37
N SER A 66 -11.52 -7.56 -5.84
CA SER A 66 -10.81 -8.74 -6.36
C SER A 66 -9.88 -9.35 -5.32
N ASP A 67 -9.32 -10.52 -5.62
CA ASP A 67 -8.23 -11.12 -4.87
C ASP A 67 -6.91 -10.87 -5.61
N LEU A 68 -5.90 -10.36 -4.92
CA LEU A 68 -4.55 -10.14 -5.48
C LEU A 68 -3.76 -11.45 -5.63
N ASN A 69 -4.22 -12.53 -5.00
CA ASN A 69 -3.61 -13.85 -5.10
C ASN A 69 -3.92 -14.55 -6.43
N ASP A 70 -4.91 -14.05 -7.18
CA ASP A 70 -5.41 -14.62 -8.41
C ASP A 70 -5.16 -13.71 -9.61
N ASP A 71 -4.68 -14.28 -10.72
CA ASP A 71 -4.40 -13.55 -11.96
C ASP A 71 -5.68 -12.89 -12.53
N SER A 72 -6.83 -13.55 -12.41
CA SER A 72 -8.12 -12.98 -12.82
C SER A 72 -8.51 -11.76 -11.98
N GLY A 73 -8.12 -11.75 -10.71
CA GLY A 73 -8.29 -10.60 -9.82
C GLY A 73 -7.43 -9.40 -10.25
N LEU A 74 -6.18 -9.66 -10.65
CA LEU A 74 -5.30 -8.63 -11.20
C LEU A 74 -5.82 -8.07 -12.53
N ASP A 75 -6.35 -8.93 -13.40
CA ASP A 75 -6.97 -8.53 -14.67
C ASP A 75 -8.17 -7.63 -14.42
N LYS A 76 -9.05 -7.99 -13.50
CA LYS A 76 -10.22 -7.17 -13.13
C LYS A 76 -9.83 -5.77 -12.66
N ILE A 77 -8.79 -5.64 -11.82
CA ILE A 77 -8.26 -4.33 -11.41
C ILE A 77 -7.76 -3.56 -12.63
N THR A 78 -6.93 -4.21 -13.44
CA THR A 78 -6.30 -3.61 -14.62
C THR A 78 -7.34 -3.10 -15.61
N ASP A 79 -8.39 -3.89 -15.89
CA ASP A 79 -9.46 -3.51 -16.81
C ASP A 79 -10.32 -2.36 -16.25
N THR A 80 -10.55 -2.34 -14.94
CA THR A 80 -11.22 -1.21 -14.27
C THR A 80 -10.43 0.07 -14.48
N VAL A 81 -9.12 0.06 -14.25
CA VAL A 81 -8.26 1.24 -14.43
C VAL A 81 -8.16 1.63 -15.91
N ARG A 82 -8.05 0.65 -16.82
CA ARG A 82 -8.05 0.90 -18.27
C ARG A 82 -9.32 1.58 -18.76
N SER A 83 -10.48 1.23 -18.20
CA SER A 83 -11.75 1.86 -18.56
C SER A 83 -11.82 3.36 -18.20
N ILE A 84 -11.02 3.80 -17.22
CA ILE A 84 -10.86 5.21 -16.86
C ILE A 84 -9.96 5.93 -17.87
N GLY A 85 -9.01 5.21 -18.48
CA GLY A 85 -8.08 5.71 -19.50
C GLY A 85 -6.83 6.41 -18.97
N ARG A 86 -6.67 6.54 -17.65
CA ARG A 86 -5.54 7.22 -17.00
C ARG A 86 -5.18 6.56 -15.67
N LEU A 87 -3.88 6.53 -15.35
CA LEU A 87 -3.36 6.20 -14.02
C LEU A 87 -2.09 7.01 -13.76
N ASP A 88 -2.08 7.78 -12.69
CA ASP A 88 -0.94 8.61 -12.28
C ASP A 88 -0.19 8.01 -11.10
N VAL A 89 -0.91 7.33 -10.18
CA VAL A 89 -0.30 6.74 -8.98
C VAL A 89 -0.86 5.34 -8.74
N LEU A 90 0.04 4.39 -8.47
CA LEU A 90 -0.30 3.09 -7.92
C LEU A 90 0.26 2.98 -6.50
N VAL A 91 -0.60 2.67 -5.52
CA VAL A 91 -0.17 2.35 -4.15
C VAL A 91 -0.44 0.88 -3.86
N ASN A 92 0.62 0.09 -3.77
CA ASN A 92 0.57 -1.30 -3.33
C ASN A 92 0.53 -1.34 -1.79
N ASN A 93 -0.68 -1.23 -1.22
CA ASN A 93 -0.92 -1.17 0.23
C ASN A 93 -1.54 -2.46 0.80
N ALA A 94 -2.25 -3.25 0.01
CA ALA A 94 -2.82 -4.52 0.48
C ALA A 94 -1.75 -5.45 1.06
N SER A 95 -2.06 -6.10 2.17
CA SER A 95 -1.14 -6.98 2.89
C SER A 95 -1.92 -8.01 3.71
N SER A 96 -1.50 -9.27 3.66
CA SER A 96 -1.83 -10.28 4.67
C SER A 96 -0.73 -10.27 5.73
N PHE A 97 -1.12 -10.38 7.00
CA PHE A 97 -0.20 -10.40 8.15
C PHE A 97 -0.75 -11.31 9.25
N TYR A 98 -0.03 -12.36 9.56
CA TYR A 98 -0.30 -13.29 10.66
C TYR A 98 0.94 -14.12 11.02
N PRO A 99 1.03 -14.66 12.23
CA PRO A 99 2.16 -15.48 12.64
C PRO A 99 2.27 -16.77 11.83
N THR A 100 3.51 -17.13 11.50
CA THR A 100 3.89 -18.40 10.85
C THR A 100 5.12 -18.96 11.57
N PRO A 101 4.99 -19.54 12.80
CA PRO A 101 6.11 -20.18 13.48
C PRO A 101 6.76 -21.20 12.54
N LEU A 102 8.09 -21.32 12.58
CA LEU A 102 8.85 -22.10 11.60
C LEU A 102 8.40 -23.56 11.52
N GLU A 103 8.08 -24.15 12.66
CA GLU A 103 7.60 -25.53 12.77
C GLU A 103 6.20 -25.77 12.15
N ASP A 104 5.39 -24.71 12.02
CA ASP A 104 4.01 -24.77 11.51
C ASP A 104 3.89 -24.21 10.08
N CYS A 105 5.00 -23.76 9.47
CA CYS A 105 4.97 -23.21 8.12
C CYS A 105 4.53 -24.24 7.09
N ASN A 106 3.63 -23.84 6.20
CA ASN A 106 3.14 -24.66 5.11
C ASN A 106 2.98 -23.87 3.81
N ASN A 107 2.71 -24.59 2.71
CA ASN A 107 2.60 -24.00 1.38
C ASN A 107 1.43 -23.00 1.26
N ASP A 108 0.30 -23.26 1.90
CA ASP A 108 -0.87 -22.37 1.82
C ASP A 108 -0.55 -21.00 2.46
N GLN A 109 0.13 -21.01 3.61
CA GLN A 109 0.60 -19.79 4.28
C GLN A 109 1.67 -19.06 3.45
N TRP A 110 2.58 -19.82 2.83
CA TRP A 110 3.58 -19.28 1.92
C TRP A 110 2.93 -18.59 0.74
N ASP A 111 2.00 -19.26 0.06
CA ASP A 111 1.32 -18.72 -1.10
C ASP A 111 0.49 -17.48 -0.75
N ASP A 112 -0.29 -17.50 0.33
CA ASP A 112 -1.07 -16.34 0.75
C ASP A 112 -0.19 -15.12 1.07
N LEU A 113 0.85 -15.30 1.87
CA LEU A 113 1.71 -14.19 2.30
C LEU A 113 2.61 -13.67 1.18
N ILE A 114 3.16 -14.54 0.34
CA ILE A 114 3.99 -14.14 -0.81
C ILE A 114 3.12 -13.51 -1.90
N ASN A 115 1.97 -14.11 -2.21
CA ASN A 115 1.10 -13.57 -3.26
C ASN A 115 0.58 -12.19 -2.90
N SER A 116 0.04 -12.01 -1.69
CA SER A 116 -0.55 -10.73 -1.27
C SER A 116 0.49 -9.61 -1.09
N ASN A 117 1.70 -9.92 -0.59
CA ASN A 117 2.69 -8.92 -0.22
C ASN A 117 3.78 -8.65 -1.27
N LEU A 118 3.97 -9.57 -2.23
CA LEU A 118 5.07 -9.48 -3.20
C LEU A 118 4.63 -9.80 -4.63
N LYS A 119 4.11 -11.01 -4.90
CA LYS A 119 3.76 -11.46 -6.26
C LYS A 119 2.66 -10.60 -6.89
N GLY A 120 1.53 -10.43 -6.18
CA GLY A 120 0.42 -9.60 -6.65
C GLY A 120 0.84 -8.16 -6.93
N PRO A 121 1.49 -7.44 -5.99
CA PRO A 121 2.08 -6.12 -6.23
C PRO A 121 3.01 -6.04 -7.44
N PHE A 122 3.86 -7.05 -7.64
CA PHE A 122 4.76 -7.09 -8.79
C PHE A 122 4.00 -7.16 -10.12
N PHE A 123 3.11 -8.13 -10.26
CA PHE A 123 2.37 -8.32 -11.52
C PHE A 123 1.34 -7.21 -11.76
N LEU A 124 0.74 -6.65 -10.72
CA LEU A 124 -0.12 -5.48 -10.86
C LEU A 124 0.68 -4.27 -11.37
N SER A 125 1.86 -4.04 -10.81
CA SER A 125 2.76 -2.98 -11.29
C SER A 125 3.14 -3.19 -12.76
N GLN A 126 3.48 -4.42 -13.16
CA GLN A 126 3.80 -4.77 -14.55
C GLN A 126 2.62 -4.51 -15.49
N LYS A 127 1.41 -4.97 -15.14
CA LYS A 127 0.20 -4.80 -15.96
C LYS A 127 -0.18 -3.32 -16.15
N LEU A 128 0.07 -2.48 -15.14
CA LEU A 128 -0.26 -1.05 -15.15
C LEU A 128 0.89 -0.14 -15.59
N ALA A 129 2.11 -0.67 -15.74
CA ALA A 129 3.28 0.10 -16.17
C ALA A 129 3.05 0.94 -17.45
N PRO A 130 2.39 0.44 -18.52
CA PRO A 130 2.16 1.25 -19.73
C PRO A 130 1.31 2.50 -19.47
N MET A 131 0.36 2.44 -18.53
CA MET A 131 -0.48 3.60 -18.20
C MET A 131 0.29 4.60 -17.34
N LEU A 132 1.07 4.10 -16.36
CA LEU A 132 1.95 4.92 -15.52
C LEU A 132 3.04 5.61 -16.34
N THR A 133 3.64 4.91 -17.32
CA THR A 133 4.61 5.50 -18.25
C THR A 133 3.98 6.66 -19.04
N LYS A 134 2.76 6.49 -19.54
CA LYS A 134 2.06 7.53 -20.30
C LYS A 134 1.78 8.80 -19.49
N SER A 135 1.58 8.65 -18.17
CA SER A 135 1.30 9.77 -17.26
C SER A 135 2.54 10.32 -16.56
N HIS A 136 3.73 9.75 -16.79
CA HIS A 136 4.95 9.99 -16.00
C HIS A 136 4.68 9.82 -14.50
N GLY A 137 4.00 8.72 -14.16
CA GLY A 137 3.42 8.47 -12.85
C GLY A 137 4.39 7.95 -11.79
N ALA A 138 3.81 7.46 -10.70
CA ALA A 138 4.59 6.90 -9.60
C ALA A 138 3.96 5.62 -9.04
N ILE A 139 4.81 4.72 -8.51
CA ILE A 139 4.41 3.58 -7.69
C ILE A 139 4.94 3.79 -6.28
N VAL A 140 4.09 3.63 -5.28
CA VAL A 140 4.51 3.59 -3.87
C VAL A 140 4.12 2.25 -3.27
N ASN A 141 5.12 1.49 -2.83
CA ASN A 141 4.91 0.21 -2.16
C ASN A 141 4.86 0.41 -0.65
N ILE A 142 3.90 -0.19 0.04
CA ILE A 142 3.90 -0.25 1.51
C ILE A 142 4.67 -1.52 1.92
N SER A 143 5.92 -1.29 2.33
CA SER A 143 6.78 -2.31 2.91
C SER A 143 6.51 -2.44 4.43
N ASP A 144 7.55 -2.65 5.22
CA ASP A 144 7.49 -2.75 6.68
C ASP A 144 8.89 -2.54 7.25
N MET A 145 9.01 -2.04 8.48
CA MET A 145 10.29 -1.99 9.19
C MET A 145 10.90 -3.40 9.34
N HIS A 146 10.06 -4.41 9.50
CA HIS A 146 10.45 -5.83 9.59
C HIS A 146 10.97 -6.44 8.28
N ALA A 147 10.97 -5.69 7.19
CA ALA A 147 11.69 -6.05 5.97
C ALA A 147 13.22 -6.02 6.15
N ARG A 148 13.71 -5.25 7.12
CA ARG A 148 15.15 -5.15 7.46
C ARG A 148 15.50 -5.87 8.75
N GLN A 149 14.57 -5.90 9.69
CA GLN A 149 14.70 -6.58 10.98
C GLN A 149 13.59 -7.62 11.06
N ALA A 150 13.91 -8.88 10.74
CA ALA A 150 12.91 -9.95 10.71
C ALA A 150 12.13 -10.04 12.03
N LEU A 151 10.81 -10.21 11.91
CA LEU A 151 9.93 -10.38 13.04
C LEU A 151 9.88 -11.83 13.46
N GLN A 152 10.08 -12.09 14.77
CA GLN A 152 9.99 -13.44 15.33
C GLN A 152 8.58 -14.03 15.06
N ASN A 153 8.52 -15.32 14.77
CA ASN A 153 7.31 -16.06 14.39
C ASN A 153 6.61 -15.60 13.11
N HIS A 154 7.29 -14.76 12.25
CA HIS A 154 6.74 -14.28 10.99
C HIS A 154 7.76 -14.40 9.84
N PRO A 155 8.44 -15.57 9.66
CA PRO A 155 9.51 -15.68 8.66
C PRO A 155 9.00 -15.42 7.24
N ILE A 156 7.85 -15.98 6.83
CA ILE A 156 7.32 -15.82 5.47
C ILE A 156 6.97 -14.35 5.18
N TYR A 157 6.30 -13.68 6.13
CA TYR A 157 5.99 -12.26 6.00
C TYR A 157 7.25 -11.40 5.87
N SER A 158 8.26 -11.65 6.71
CA SER A 158 9.54 -10.91 6.67
C SER A 158 10.25 -11.10 5.32
N ILE A 159 10.24 -12.31 4.77
CA ILE A 159 10.78 -12.62 3.42
C ILE A 159 10.01 -11.82 2.36
N ALA A 160 8.67 -11.85 2.40
CA ALA A 160 7.83 -11.12 1.45
C ALA A 160 8.09 -9.60 1.48
N LYS A 161 8.20 -9.02 2.66
CA LYS A 161 8.48 -7.58 2.82
C LYS A 161 9.91 -7.20 2.46
N ALA A 162 10.90 -8.06 2.71
CA ALA A 162 12.27 -7.88 2.19
C ALA A 162 12.28 -7.94 0.65
N GLY A 163 11.55 -8.89 0.06
CA GLY A 163 11.33 -8.98 -1.39
C GLY A 163 10.66 -7.73 -1.96
N ASN A 164 9.72 -7.12 -1.24
CA ASN A 164 9.06 -5.86 -1.63
C ASN A 164 10.06 -4.68 -1.73
N ILE A 165 11.03 -4.59 -0.82
CA ILE A 165 12.12 -3.59 -0.91
C ILE A 165 12.99 -3.87 -2.15
N ALA A 166 13.34 -5.13 -2.40
CA ALA A 166 14.12 -5.51 -3.58
C ALA A 166 13.35 -5.21 -4.88
N MET A 167 12.05 -5.52 -4.92
CA MET A 167 11.14 -5.21 -6.01
C MET A 167 11.11 -3.70 -6.30
N THR A 168 11.01 -2.87 -5.26
CA THR A 168 11.03 -1.40 -5.40
C THR A 168 12.28 -0.93 -6.14
N LYS A 169 13.45 -1.42 -5.76
CA LYS A 169 14.73 -1.07 -6.41
C LYS A 169 14.84 -1.59 -7.84
N SER A 170 14.36 -2.81 -8.08
CA SER A 170 14.40 -3.44 -9.40
C SER A 170 13.49 -2.69 -10.38
N LEU A 171 12.22 -2.52 -10.02
CA LEU A 171 11.26 -1.83 -10.90
C LEU A 171 11.63 -0.35 -11.13
N ALA A 172 12.27 0.31 -10.18
CA ALA A 172 12.77 1.67 -10.36
C ALA A 172 13.84 1.79 -11.45
N LYS A 173 14.63 0.74 -11.68
CA LYS A 173 15.61 0.67 -12.78
C LYS A 173 14.95 0.33 -14.11
N GLU A 174 13.94 -0.54 -14.09
CA GLU A 174 13.27 -1.01 -15.30
C GLU A 174 12.30 0.03 -15.90
N LEU A 175 11.67 0.84 -15.05
CA LEU A 175 10.62 1.78 -15.48
C LEU A 175 11.06 3.25 -15.44
N GLY A 176 12.27 3.55 -14.97
CA GLY A 176 12.84 4.89 -15.07
C GLY A 176 13.34 5.20 -16.49
N PRO A 177 13.30 6.48 -16.92
CA PRO A 177 12.95 7.66 -16.12
C PRO A 177 11.45 7.98 -16.07
N GLU A 178 10.59 7.24 -16.76
CA GLU A 178 9.19 7.57 -16.97
C GLU A 178 8.36 7.38 -15.69
N VAL A 179 8.66 6.36 -14.89
CA VAL A 179 7.92 6.03 -13.66
C VAL A 179 8.86 6.01 -12.46
N ARG A 180 8.52 6.75 -11.42
CA ARG A 180 9.25 6.70 -10.14
C ARG A 180 8.65 5.64 -9.24
N ILE A 181 9.50 4.87 -8.57
CA ILE A 181 9.05 3.79 -7.70
C ILE A 181 9.78 3.87 -6.38
N ASN A 182 9.02 4.08 -5.31
CA ASN A 182 9.55 4.17 -3.95
C ASN A 182 8.73 3.31 -3.00
N SER A 183 9.21 3.16 -1.78
CA SER A 183 8.54 2.40 -0.73
C SER A 183 8.49 3.20 0.57
N VAL A 184 7.40 3.04 1.32
CA VAL A 184 7.28 3.45 2.71
C VAL A 184 7.36 2.21 3.57
N ALA A 185 8.17 2.23 4.63
CA ALA A 185 8.29 1.19 5.62
C ALA A 185 7.73 1.69 6.96
N PRO A 186 6.45 1.40 7.27
CA PRO A 186 5.84 1.77 8.54
C PRO A 186 6.49 1.04 9.71
N GLY A 187 6.54 1.72 10.85
CA GLY A 187 6.74 1.09 12.16
C GLY A 187 5.40 0.72 12.82
N ALA A 188 5.34 0.83 14.15
CA ALA A 188 4.10 0.63 14.90
C ALA A 188 3.15 1.81 14.68
N ILE A 189 2.06 1.60 13.93
CA ILE A 189 1.09 2.63 13.56
C ILE A 189 -0.21 2.49 14.34
N LEU A 190 -0.73 1.28 14.46
CA LEU A 190 -2.00 0.99 15.15
C LEU A 190 -1.83 -0.27 15.98
N TRP A 191 -2.44 -0.26 17.17
CA TRP A 191 -2.57 -1.50 17.91
C TRP A 191 -3.52 -2.47 17.19
N PRO A 192 -3.19 -3.77 17.14
CA PRO A 192 -4.17 -4.78 16.81
C PRO A 192 -5.35 -4.73 17.80
N GLU A 193 -6.57 -4.97 17.30
CA GLU A 193 -7.78 -4.87 18.13
C GLU A 193 -7.71 -5.74 19.40
N HIS A 194 -7.04 -6.90 19.32
CA HIS A 194 -6.86 -7.82 20.44
C HIS A 194 -5.72 -7.44 21.41
N GLU A 195 -4.98 -6.35 21.13
CA GLU A 195 -3.89 -5.84 21.97
C GLU A 195 -4.21 -4.47 22.59
N LEU A 196 -5.44 -3.97 22.40
CA LEU A 196 -5.85 -2.67 22.91
C LEU A 196 -5.82 -2.58 24.45
N ASP A 197 -6.04 -3.69 25.13
CA ASP A 197 -6.08 -3.78 26.61
C ASP A 197 -4.76 -4.32 27.21
N ASP A 198 -3.75 -4.66 26.39
CA ASP A 198 -2.45 -5.18 26.86
C ASP A 198 -1.45 -4.04 27.07
N THR A 199 -1.56 -3.36 28.20
CA THR A 199 -0.70 -2.22 28.57
C THR A 199 0.78 -2.60 28.69
N ASP A 200 1.10 -3.80 29.12
CA ASP A 200 2.50 -4.24 29.30
C ASP A 200 3.16 -4.43 27.94
N LYS A 201 2.47 -5.06 27.00
CA LYS A 201 2.92 -5.21 25.61
C LYS A 201 3.06 -3.86 24.92
N GLN A 202 2.06 -2.96 25.12
CA GLN A 202 2.11 -1.61 24.59
C GLN A 202 3.34 -0.84 25.10
N ASN A 203 3.60 -0.86 26.41
CA ASN A 203 4.77 -0.22 26.99
C ASN A 203 6.08 -0.81 26.46
N SER A 204 6.14 -2.15 26.31
CA SER A 204 7.29 -2.84 25.73
C SER A 204 7.57 -2.41 24.28
N VAL A 205 6.54 -2.23 23.47
CA VAL A 205 6.69 -1.72 22.09
C VAL A 205 7.13 -0.25 22.10
N LEU A 206 6.45 0.60 22.88
CA LEU A 206 6.74 2.04 22.94
C LEU A 206 8.14 2.34 23.47
N SER A 207 8.67 1.52 24.38
CA SER A 207 10.04 1.69 24.89
C SER A 207 11.12 1.53 23.82
N LYS A 208 10.78 0.88 22.70
CA LYS A 208 11.67 0.70 21.54
C LYS A 208 11.48 1.78 20.46
N VAL A 209 10.52 2.68 20.64
CA VAL A 209 10.25 3.78 19.70
C VAL A 209 10.87 5.06 20.24
N PRO A 210 11.94 5.60 19.66
CA PRO A 210 12.58 6.85 20.15
C PRO A 210 11.62 8.02 20.29
N MET A 211 10.60 8.12 19.43
CA MET A 211 9.58 9.17 19.54
C MET A 211 8.55 8.93 20.66
N GLY A 212 8.60 7.81 21.38
CA GLY A 212 7.76 7.50 22.55
C GLY A 212 6.26 7.40 22.28
N ARG A 213 5.86 7.29 21.00
CA ARG A 213 4.46 7.16 20.58
C ARG A 213 4.32 6.27 19.35
N LEU A 214 3.12 5.75 19.13
CA LEU A 214 2.78 5.19 17.81
C LEU A 214 2.79 6.29 16.74
N GLY A 215 3.07 5.89 15.51
CA GLY A 215 2.69 6.66 14.35
C GLY A 215 1.17 6.65 14.13
N THR A 216 0.71 7.46 13.21
CA THR A 216 -0.68 7.51 12.74
C THR A 216 -0.76 7.09 11.29
N GLU A 217 -1.94 6.72 10.81
CA GLU A 217 -2.16 6.46 9.39
C GLU A 217 -1.86 7.71 8.54
N SER A 218 -2.05 8.89 9.12
CA SER A 218 -1.72 10.16 8.47
C SER A 218 -0.21 10.34 8.27
N ASP A 219 0.63 9.91 9.22
CA ASP A 219 2.09 9.96 9.07
C ASP A 219 2.53 9.16 7.82
N ILE A 220 1.89 8.01 7.59
CA ILE A 220 2.13 7.17 6.41
C ILE A 220 1.55 7.81 5.14
N ALA A 221 0.30 8.26 5.18
CA ALA A 221 -0.40 8.79 4.01
C ALA A 221 0.28 10.04 3.46
N GLN A 222 0.76 10.95 4.33
CA GLN A 222 1.51 12.14 3.92
C GLN A 222 2.85 11.75 3.26
N THR A 223 3.55 10.74 3.80
CA THR A 223 4.80 10.26 3.20
C THR A 223 4.54 9.62 1.83
N VAL A 224 3.44 8.87 1.68
CA VAL A 224 3.03 8.31 0.37
C VAL A 224 2.76 9.44 -0.62
N TYR A 225 2.02 10.48 -0.21
CA TYR A 225 1.75 11.65 -1.06
C TYR A 225 3.05 12.34 -1.47
N PHE A 226 3.93 12.63 -0.53
CA PHE A 226 5.24 13.23 -0.80
C PHE A 226 6.02 12.42 -1.84
N LEU A 227 6.15 11.10 -1.66
CA LEU A 227 6.90 10.25 -2.60
C LEU A 227 6.24 10.14 -3.97
N ALA A 228 4.91 10.13 -4.02
CA ALA A 228 4.17 10.01 -5.27
C ALA A 228 4.16 11.31 -6.07
N VAL A 229 4.12 12.48 -5.41
CA VAL A 229 3.81 13.76 -6.07
C VAL A 229 4.96 14.76 -6.01
N GLU A 230 5.56 14.94 -4.83
CA GLU A 230 6.50 16.05 -4.57
C GLU A 230 7.96 15.65 -4.79
N ALA A 231 8.31 14.41 -4.47
CA ALA A 231 9.70 13.91 -4.52
C ALA A 231 10.12 13.54 -5.96
N THR A 232 10.19 14.51 -6.85
CA THR A 232 10.39 14.30 -8.30
C THR A 232 11.75 13.72 -8.68
N TYR A 233 12.75 13.78 -7.79
CA TYR A 233 14.09 13.23 -8.01
C TYR A 233 14.40 12.03 -7.11
N MET A 234 13.35 11.36 -6.58
CA MET A 234 13.50 10.16 -5.75
C MET A 234 12.89 8.95 -6.48
N THR A 235 13.71 7.91 -6.65
CA THR A 235 13.28 6.59 -7.12
C THR A 235 14.15 5.49 -6.51
N GLY A 236 13.59 4.29 -6.34
CA GLY A 236 14.27 3.13 -5.75
C GLY A 236 14.52 3.23 -4.24
N GLN A 237 13.93 4.21 -3.55
CA GLN A 237 14.16 4.43 -2.12
C GLN A 237 13.10 3.77 -1.25
N THR A 238 13.50 3.40 -0.03
CA THR A 238 12.59 2.94 1.03
C THR A 238 12.74 3.85 2.23
N ILE A 239 11.70 4.59 2.54
CA ILE A 239 11.64 5.56 3.65
C ILE A 239 11.00 4.89 4.85
N ALA A 240 11.73 4.81 5.96
CA ALA A 240 11.18 4.36 7.23
C ALA A 240 10.34 5.48 7.87
N VAL A 241 9.11 5.15 8.26
CA VAL A 241 8.20 6.03 9.02
C VAL A 241 7.80 5.26 10.27
N ASP A 242 8.72 5.17 11.22
CA ASP A 242 8.71 4.23 12.32
C ASP A 242 9.04 4.84 13.69
N GLY A 243 9.09 6.17 13.76
CA GLY A 243 9.45 6.88 14.99
C GLY A 243 10.89 6.62 15.45
N GLY A 244 11.76 6.11 14.57
CA GLY A 244 13.16 5.78 14.86
C GLY A 244 13.37 4.33 15.31
N SER A 245 12.34 3.49 15.32
CA SER A 245 12.41 2.09 15.83
C SER A 245 13.47 1.25 15.11
N SER A 246 13.63 1.42 13.79
CA SER A 246 14.61 0.65 13.02
C SER A 246 16.07 1.04 13.30
N ASN A 247 16.31 2.16 13.98
CA ASN A 247 17.64 2.64 14.38
C ASN A 247 17.93 2.38 15.86
N SER A 248 16.98 1.84 16.62
CA SER A 248 17.17 1.49 18.02
C SER A 248 17.93 0.16 18.10
N ILE A 249 19.07 0.17 18.76
CA ILE A 249 19.93 -1.00 19.01
C ILE A 249 19.41 -1.75 20.23
#